data_390e3d8bb19e54d151f9a893a4722147
#
_entry.id   390e3d8bb19e54d151f9a893a4722147
#
_cell.length_a   1.000
_cell.length_b   1.000
_cell.length_c   1.000
_cell.angle_alpha   90.00
_cell.angle_beta   90.00
_cell.angle_gamma   90.00
#
_symmetry.space_group_name_H-M   'P 1'
#
loop_
_entity.id
_entity.type
_entity.pdbx_description
1 polymer ?
#
loop_
_entity_poly.entity_id
_entity_poly.type
_entity_poly.pdbx_seq_one_letter_code
_entity_poly.pdbx_strand_id
1 'polypeptide(L)'
;CFLLFVGMLIINPSYSQKQVNLDVDNDLYFDRDFYYSSGIFLSYTSTKYKEVNFFIDNFKLGQLIYTPSSRYETDPNKYDYPYSGYLFIESTRQLKISDYSSFTVGGNIGITGDASLAKGMQNLYHDIVLNLPNLEWKSQMPQEIQINLVVNYFKGFNLKDNINFTTEFYSRLGTYQIMAGLNIGLLIGELKWFSLSNNIINQSKNNFSFYVGTSQEYYLHDYKLEGSLFNENAELTMLSNKYRNT
;
A
#
# COMPACT_ATOMS: atom_id res chain seq x y z
N CYS A 1 16.09 -18.61 -9.43
CA CYS A 1 15.26 -18.48 -8.22
C CYS A 1 16.10 -17.89 -7.09
N PHE A 2 16.14 -16.57 -6.95
CA PHE A 2 16.86 -15.92 -5.85
C PHE A 2 15.82 -15.49 -4.82
N LEU A 3 15.63 -16.30 -3.76
CA LEU A 3 14.94 -15.91 -2.54
C LEU A 3 15.88 -14.97 -1.76
N LEU A 4 15.62 -13.67 -1.79
CA LEU A 4 16.24 -12.73 -0.86
C LEU A 4 15.62 -12.95 0.53
N PHE A 5 16.30 -13.75 1.34
CA PHE A 5 16.02 -13.90 2.76
C PHE A 5 16.58 -12.66 3.48
N VAL A 6 15.72 -11.67 3.74
CA VAL A 6 16.09 -10.55 4.61
C VAL A 6 15.99 -11.05 6.05
N GLY A 7 17.15 -11.27 6.67
CA GLY A 7 17.28 -11.72 8.04
C GLY A 7 16.62 -10.74 9.03
N MET A 8 15.70 -11.23 9.80
CA MET A 8 15.00 -10.53 10.86
C MET A 8 15.93 -10.36 12.06
N LEU A 9 16.39 -9.15 12.34
CA LEU A 9 17.08 -8.81 13.58
C LEU A 9 16.04 -8.67 14.71
N ILE A 10 15.94 -9.70 15.55
CA ILE A 10 15.12 -9.67 16.76
C ILE A 10 15.93 -9.00 17.88
N ILE A 11 15.55 -7.79 18.24
CA ILE A 11 16.09 -7.08 19.42
C ILE A 11 15.06 -7.17 20.55
N ASN A 12 15.50 -7.69 21.70
CA ASN A 12 14.68 -7.95 22.90
C ASN A 12 13.98 -6.71 23.49
N PRO A 13 12.81 -6.88 24.12
CA PRO A 13 11.84 -5.83 24.37
C PRO A 13 12.13 -5.02 25.62
N SER A 14 12.30 -3.76 25.49
CA SER A 14 11.86 -2.79 26.49
C SER A 14 10.58 -2.12 25.94
N TYR A 15 9.71 -1.63 26.79
CA TYR A 15 8.33 -1.13 26.59
C TYR A 15 8.01 -0.25 25.35
N SER A 16 8.92 -0.09 24.42
CA SER A 16 8.74 0.51 23.09
C SER A 16 9.26 -0.46 22.04
N GLN A 17 8.37 -1.14 21.33
CA GLN A 17 8.77 -1.97 20.21
C GLN A 17 9.02 -1.06 18.99
N LYS A 18 10.16 -1.28 18.36
CA LYS A 18 10.54 -0.63 17.11
C LYS A 18 10.76 -1.71 16.06
N GLN A 19 10.23 -1.49 14.87
CA GLN A 19 10.34 -2.45 13.78
C GLN A 19 10.68 -1.71 12.49
N VAL A 20 11.55 -2.30 11.70
CA VAL A 20 11.82 -1.87 10.32
C VAL A 20 11.40 -3.01 9.40
N ASN A 21 10.58 -2.72 8.40
CA ASN A 21 10.17 -3.67 7.38
C ASN A 21 10.59 -3.17 6.00
N LEU A 22 11.02 -4.10 5.16
CA LEU A 22 11.16 -3.90 3.73
C LEU A 22 10.19 -4.85 3.04
N ASP A 23 9.20 -4.27 2.37
CA ASP A 23 8.20 -5.01 1.62
C ASP A 23 8.43 -4.76 0.12
N VAL A 24 8.43 -5.83 -0.66
CA VAL A 24 8.57 -5.76 -2.11
C VAL A 24 7.44 -6.57 -2.73
N ASP A 25 6.53 -5.85 -3.38
CA ASP A 25 5.45 -6.44 -4.15
C ASP A 25 5.85 -6.52 -5.62
N ASN A 26 5.59 -7.65 -6.24
CA ASN A 26 5.80 -7.83 -7.67
C ASN A 26 4.80 -8.84 -8.22
N ASP A 27 4.23 -8.55 -9.38
CA ASP A 27 3.22 -9.38 -10.06
C ASP A 27 3.79 -10.51 -10.94
N LEU A 28 5.10 -10.74 -10.91
CA LEU A 28 5.81 -11.79 -11.69
C LEU A 28 5.22 -13.21 -11.63
N TYR A 29 4.36 -13.50 -10.65
CA TYR A 29 3.73 -14.81 -10.49
C TYR A 29 2.52 -15.04 -11.41
N PHE A 30 1.97 -13.98 -11.98
CA PHE A 30 0.82 -14.05 -12.87
C PHE A 30 1.26 -13.61 -14.26
N ASP A 31 1.66 -14.45 -15.11
CA ASP A 31 2.15 -14.31 -16.50
C ASP A 31 1.58 -13.11 -17.35
N ARG A 32 0.95 -12.14 -16.70
CA ARG A 32 0.38 -10.89 -17.22
C ARG A 32 0.52 -9.78 -16.19
N ASP A 33 1.27 -8.73 -16.54
CA ASP A 33 1.29 -7.46 -15.82
C ASP A 33 -0.12 -6.82 -15.89
N PHE A 34 -0.91 -6.95 -14.84
CA PHE A 34 -2.18 -6.25 -14.75
C PHE A 34 -1.99 -4.92 -14.02
N TYR A 35 -1.44 -3.93 -14.73
CA TYR A 35 -1.37 -2.52 -14.36
C TYR A 35 -0.49 -2.19 -13.15
N TYR A 36 -0.56 -2.90 -12.05
CA TYR A 36 0.32 -2.74 -10.88
C TYR A 36 1.55 -3.65 -11.03
N SER A 37 2.66 -3.11 -11.50
CA SER A 37 3.86 -3.91 -11.78
C SER A 37 4.68 -4.20 -10.55
N SER A 38 4.86 -3.21 -9.67
CA SER A 38 5.59 -3.42 -8.42
C SER A 38 5.40 -2.29 -7.42
N GLY A 39 5.68 -2.61 -6.15
CA GLY A 39 5.82 -1.67 -5.05
C GLY A 39 7.02 -2.02 -4.19
N ILE A 40 7.73 -0.99 -3.73
CA ILE A 40 8.84 -1.13 -2.79
C ILE A 40 8.55 -0.21 -1.61
N PHE A 41 8.52 -0.76 -0.40
CA PHE A 41 8.18 -0.01 0.80
C PHE A 41 9.17 -0.29 1.91
N LEU A 42 9.79 0.77 2.40
CA LEU A 42 10.59 0.74 3.62
C LEU A 42 9.78 1.41 4.72
N SER A 43 9.43 0.68 5.76
CA SER A 43 8.64 1.21 6.86
C SER A 43 9.33 1.08 8.20
N TYR A 44 9.13 2.09 9.04
CA TYR A 44 9.55 2.11 10.43
C TYR A 44 8.33 2.29 11.32
N THR A 45 8.10 1.33 12.20
CA THR A 45 6.99 1.33 13.15
C THR A 45 7.51 1.44 14.58
N SER A 46 6.89 2.28 15.39
CA SER A 46 7.22 2.47 16.80
C SER A 46 5.95 2.46 17.64
N THR A 47 5.91 1.58 18.64
CA THR A 47 4.83 1.58 19.64
C THR A 47 5.19 2.51 20.79
N LYS A 48 4.20 3.25 21.26
CA LYS A 48 4.36 4.15 22.41
C LYS A 48 3.23 3.95 23.41
N TYR A 49 3.62 3.89 24.67
CA TYR A 49 2.69 3.90 25.79
C TYR A 49 2.80 5.25 26.49
N LYS A 50 1.69 5.96 26.60
CA LYS A 50 1.61 7.20 27.37
C LYS A 50 0.42 7.11 28.30
N GLU A 51 0.70 6.84 29.58
CA GLU A 51 -0.31 6.63 30.63
C GLU A 51 -1.31 5.52 30.26
N VAL A 52 -2.57 5.88 29.97
CA VAL A 52 -3.65 4.97 29.59
C VAL A 52 -3.72 4.76 28.05
N ASN A 53 -3.01 5.56 27.29
CA ASN A 53 -3.10 5.57 25.82
C ASN A 53 -1.98 4.74 25.17
N PHE A 54 -2.39 3.85 24.29
CA PHE A 54 -1.49 3.10 23.41
C PHE A 54 -1.65 3.60 21.97
N PHE A 55 -0.55 3.95 21.34
CA PHE A 55 -0.52 4.32 19.93
C PHE A 55 0.69 3.80 19.20
N ILE A 56 0.55 3.67 17.91
CA ILE A 56 1.56 3.19 17.00
C ILE A 56 1.82 4.27 15.96
N ASP A 57 3.06 4.74 15.88
CA ASP A 57 3.53 5.62 14.83
C ASP A 57 4.17 4.77 13.72
N ASN A 58 3.76 5.00 12.48
CA ASN A 58 4.34 4.38 11.30
C ASN A 58 4.85 5.47 10.34
N PHE A 59 6.09 5.29 9.87
CA PHE A 59 6.70 6.08 8.81
C PHE A 59 7.05 5.14 7.67
N LYS A 60 6.65 5.49 6.45
CA LYS A 60 6.85 4.68 5.26
C LYS A 60 7.43 5.53 4.13
N LEU A 61 8.51 5.06 3.53
CA LEU A 61 8.96 5.47 2.21
C LEU A 61 8.49 4.42 1.22
N GLY A 62 7.72 4.82 0.23
CA GLY A 62 7.13 3.90 -0.74
C GLY A 62 7.33 4.35 -2.18
N GLN A 63 7.52 3.40 -3.08
CA GLN A 63 7.48 3.59 -4.51
C GLN A 63 6.48 2.63 -5.12
N LEU A 64 5.61 3.16 -5.99
CA LEU A 64 4.63 2.39 -6.77
C LEU A 64 4.95 2.54 -8.25
N ILE A 65 4.84 1.43 -8.98
CA ILE A 65 5.10 1.34 -10.41
C ILE A 65 3.88 0.72 -11.10
N TYR A 66 3.33 1.43 -12.07
CA TYR A 66 2.21 0.99 -12.90
C TYR A 66 2.61 1.03 -14.36
N THR A 67 2.22 0.00 -15.11
CA THR A 67 2.54 -0.15 -16.54
C THR A 67 1.33 -0.64 -17.33
N PRO A 68 1.28 -0.42 -18.66
CA PRO A 68 0.33 -1.10 -19.53
C PRO A 68 0.46 -2.62 -19.44
N SER A 69 -0.64 -3.35 -19.71
CA SER A 69 -0.62 -4.82 -19.74
C SER A 69 0.33 -5.37 -20.82
N SER A 70 0.47 -4.66 -21.93
CA SER A 70 1.43 -4.95 -23.00
C SER A 70 2.66 -4.07 -22.86
N ARG A 71 3.59 -4.45 -21.99
CA ARG A 71 4.81 -3.70 -21.66
C ARG A 71 5.75 -3.45 -22.85
N TYR A 72 5.63 -4.21 -23.94
CA TYR A 72 6.45 -4.04 -25.13
C TYR A 72 5.74 -3.26 -26.25
N GLU A 73 4.49 -2.85 -26.06
CA GLU A 73 3.82 -1.94 -26.98
C GLU A 73 4.50 -0.56 -26.89
N THR A 74 4.85 0.01 -28.03
CA THR A 74 5.53 1.29 -28.13
C THR A 74 4.66 2.43 -28.65
N ASP A 75 3.44 2.10 -29.10
CA ASP A 75 2.45 3.07 -29.56
C ASP A 75 1.52 3.47 -28.40
N PRO A 76 1.61 4.69 -27.86
CA PRO A 76 0.76 5.12 -26.74
C PRO A 76 -0.74 5.03 -27.00
N ASN A 77 -1.17 5.08 -28.27
CA ASN A 77 -2.58 4.96 -28.62
C ASN A 77 -3.15 3.55 -28.40
N LYS A 78 -2.29 2.57 -28.19
CA LYS A 78 -2.66 1.18 -27.89
C LYS A 78 -2.48 0.80 -26.42
N TYR A 79 -2.04 1.73 -25.58
CA TYR A 79 -1.93 1.47 -24.16
C TYR A 79 -3.31 1.32 -23.55
N ASP A 80 -3.50 0.29 -22.77
CA ASP A 80 -4.68 0.04 -21.95
C ASP A 80 -4.54 0.57 -20.51
N TYR A 81 -3.36 1.11 -20.19
CA TYR A 81 -3.04 1.77 -18.94
C TYR A 81 -1.86 2.71 -19.13
N PRO A 82 -1.84 3.92 -18.54
CA PRO A 82 -0.67 4.78 -18.63
C PRO A 82 0.48 4.27 -17.76
N TYR A 83 1.71 4.55 -18.15
CA TYR A 83 2.84 4.45 -17.25
C TYR A 83 2.70 5.45 -16.13
N SER A 84 2.82 5.00 -14.89
CA SER A 84 2.73 5.89 -13.73
C SER A 84 3.66 5.43 -12.62
N GLY A 85 4.50 6.34 -12.15
CA GLY A 85 5.34 6.16 -10.97
C GLY A 85 4.91 7.10 -9.85
N TYR A 86 4.96 6.63 -8.62
CA TYR A 86 4.69 7.42 -7.42
C TYR A 86 5.69 7.11 -6.32
N LEU A 87 6.54 8.09 -5.97
CA LEU A 87 7.46 8.02 -4.83
C LEU A 87 6.91 8.90 -3.71
N PHE A 88 6.75 8.36 -2.50
CA PHE A 88 6.11 9.07 -1.40
C PHE A 88 6.70 8.74 -0.04
N ILE A 89 6.51 9.68 0.89
CA ILE A 89 6.70 9.49 2.31
C ILE A 89 5.32 9.57 2.97
N GLU A 90 5.00 8.60 3.81
CA GLU A 90 3.75 8.52 4.58
C GLU A 90 4.05 8.49 6.07
N SER A 91 3.28 9.25 6.84
CA SER A 91 3.31 9.20 8.30
C SER A 91 1.89 8.99 8.82
N THR A 92 1.68 7.93 9.57
CA THR A 92 0.40 7.62 10.18
C THR A 92 0.53 7.33 11.66
N ARG A 93 -0.52 7.65 12.41
CA ARG A 93 -0.68 7.29 13.82
C ARG A 93 -1.93 6.48 14.00
N GLN A 94 -1.78 5.28 14.55
CA GLN A 94 -2.87 4.43 14.98
C GLN A 94 -3.10 4.57 16.47
N LEU A 95 -4.34 4.86 16.83
CA LEU A 95 -4.82 4.99 18.20
C LEU A 95 -5.64 3.75 18.55
N LYS A 96 -5.30 3.08 19.64
CA LYS A 96 -6.12 2.01 20.19
C LYS A 96 -7.34 2.66 20.89
N ILE A 97 -8.54 2.38 20.41
CA ILE A 97 -9.79 2.82 21.01
C ILE A 97 -10.27 1.80 22.05
N SER A 98 -10.19 0.51 21.71
CA SER A 98 -10.52 -0.62 22.58
C SER A 98 -9.66 -1.83 22.21
N ASP A 99 -9.84 -2.94 22.90
CA ASP A 99 -9.15 -4.19 22.54
C ASP A 99 -9.56 -4.72 21.15
N TYR A 100 -10.67 -4.24 20.61
CA TYR A 100 -11.24 -4.69 19.34
C TYR A 100 -11.44 -3.57 18.33
N SER A 101 -10.91 -2.38 18.60
CA SER A 101 -11.06 -1.25 17.67
C SER A 101 -9.87 -0.31 17.71
N SER A 102 -9.53 0.23 16.54
CA SER A 102 -8.48 1.23 16.38
C SER A 102 -8.86 2.27 15.33
N PHE A 103 -8.27 3.43 15.45
CA PHE A 103 -8.41 4.54 14.52
C PHE A 103 -7.02 4.96 14.05
N THR A 104 -6.82 5.05 12.74
CA THR A 104 -5.56 5.49 12.14
C THR A 104 -5.80 6.78 11.37
N VAL A 105 -4.93 7.74 11.57
CA VAL A 105 -4.93 9.00 10.83
C VAL A 105 -3.51 9.40 10.50
N GLY A 106 -3.33 10.02 9.35
CA GLY A 106 -2.05 10.52 8.88
C GLY A 106 -2.14 11.07 7.48
N GLY A 107 -1.02 11.12 6.80
CA GLY A 107 -0.99 11.59 5.43
C GLY A 107 0.30 11.21 4.74
N ASN A 108 0.29 11.37 3.43
CA ASN A 108 1.48 11.23 2.63
C ASN A 108 1.68 12.46 1.73
N ILE A 109 2.95 12.66 1.40
CA ILE A 109 3.39 13.58 0.35
C ILE A 109 4.30 12.80 -0.57
N GLY A 110 4.17 13.00 -1.86
CA GLY A 110 4.98 12.31 -2.85
C GLY A 110 5.04 13.04 -4.18
N ILE A 111 5.71 12.40 -5.13
CA ILE A 111 5.95 12.96 -6.46
C ILE A 111 5.72 11.88 -7.51
N THR A 112 5.11 12.28 -8.62
CA THR A 112 4.88 11.45 -9.80
C THR A 112 5.84 11.79 -10.94
N GLY A 113 5.69 11.14 -12.09
CA GLY A 113 6.51 11.38 -13.27
C GLY A 113 7.97 10.96 -13.12
N ASP A 114 8.87 11.63 -13.81
CA ASP A 114 10.31 11.29 -13.83
C ASP A 114 10.95 11.32 -12.45
N ALA A 115 10.58 12.29 -11.63
CA ALA A 115 11.11 12.41 -10.27
C ALA A 115 10.66 11.29 -9.31
N SER A 116 9.68 10.46 -9.70
CA SER A 116 9.33 9.24 -8.96
C SER A 116 10.39 8.16 -9.04
N LEU A 117 11.34 8.29 -9.99
CA LEU A 117 12.41 7.32 -10.30
C LEU A 117 11.91 5.93 -10.73
N ALA A 118 10.60 5.77 -10.96
CA ALA A 118 9.97 4.48 -11.22
C ALA A 118 10.50 3.82 -12.51
N LYS A 119 10.63 4.58 -13.61
CA LYS A 119 11.25 4.09 -14.85
C LYS A 119 12.65 3.54 -14.64
N GLY A 120 13.48 4.29 -13.89
CA GLY A 120 14.85 3.88 -13.60
C GLY A 120 14.91 2.60 -12.77
N MET A 121 14.07 2.49 -11.75
CA MET A 121 14.00 1.30 -10.90
C MET A 121 13.50 0.07 -11.65
N GLN A 122 12.47 0.22 -12.47
CA GLN A 122 11.97 -0.89 -13.29
C GLN A 122 13.02 -1.37 -14.29
N ASN A 123 13.66 -0.44 -15.01
CA ASN A 123 14.69 -0.80 -15.98
C ASN A 123 15.94 -1.42 -15.33
N LEU A 124 16.34 -0.94 -14.15
CA LEU A 124 17.42 -1.55 -13.37
C LEU A 124 17.09 -2.99 -12.97
N TYR A 125 15.85 -3.24 -12.56
CA TYR A 125 15.39 -4.59 -12.22
C TYR A 125 15.34 -5.50 -13.45
N HIS A 126 14.86 -4.98 -14.60
CA HIS A 126 14.86 -5.71 -15.87
C HIS A 126 16.27 -6.10 -16.30
N ASP A 127 17.22 -5.18 -16.22
CA ASP A 127 18.59 -5.38 -16.66
C ASP A 127 19.35 -6.36 -15.74
N ILE A 128 19.28 -6.16 -14.42
CA ILE A 128 20.09 -6.94 -13.47
C ILE A 128 19.47 -8.30 -13.14
N VAL A 129 18.12 -8.36 -12.98
CA VAL A 129 17.45 -9.55 -12.43
C VAL A 129 16.83 -10.40 -13.51
N LEU A 130 16.15 -9.78 -14.47
CA LEU A 130 15.37 -10.49 -15.46
C LEU A 130 16.07 -10.64 -16.81
N ASN A 131 17.11 -9.87 -17.08
CA ASN A 131 17.80 -9.78 -18.37
C ASN A 131 16.78 -9.50 -19.51
N LEU A 132 15.89 -8.52 -19.29
CA LEU A 132 14.86 -8.10 -20.23
C LEU A 132 15.18 -6.72 -20.81
N PRO A 133 14.67 -6.39 -22.01
CA PRO A 133 14.83 -5.06 -22.58
C PRO A 133 14.24 -3.96 -21.71
N ASN A 134 14.89 -2.80 -21.74
CA ASN A 134 14.43 -1.60 -21.05
C ASN A 134 13.12 -1.07 -21.65
N LEU A 135 12.25 -0.54 -20.82
CA LEU A 135 10.99 0.06 -21.21
C LEU A 135 11.12 1.57 -21.42
N GLU A 136 10.48 2.07 -22.46
CA GLU A 136 10.63 3.48 -22.85
C GLU A 136 9.79 4.45 -22.01
N TRP A 137 8.69 3.98 -21.40
CA TRP A 137 7.76 4.81 -20.61
C TRP A 137 7.23 6.02 -21.37
N LYS A 138 6.79 5.79 -22.62
CA LYS A 138 6.14 6.85 -23.41
C LYS A 138 4.82 7.26 -22.77
N SER A 139 4.48 8.54 -22.84
CA SER A 139 3.22 9.11 -22.32
C SER A 139 2.96 8.74 -20.85
N GLN A 140 4.02 8.73 -20.04
CA GLN A 140 3.86 8.53 -18.59
C GLN A 140 3.08 9.69 -17.94
N MET A 141 2.45 9.42 -16.82
CA MET A 141 1.80 10.46 -16.03
C MET A 141 2.76 11.60 -15.69
N PRO A 142 2.30 12.87 -15.76
CA PRO A 142 3.13 14.03 -15.51
C PRO A 142 3.79 14.06 -14.15
N GLN A 143 4.83 14.88 -14.04
CA GLN A 143 5.48 15.11 -12.76
C GLN A 143 4.69 16.14 -11.96
N GLU A 144 4.12 15.71 -10.84
CA GLU A 144 3.39 16.57 -9.90
C GLU A 144 3.62 16.15 -8.46
N ILE A 145 3.55 17.14 -7.55
CA ILE A 145 3.54 16.87 -6.10
C ILE A 145 2.15 16.45 -5.71
N GLN A 146 2.08 15.36 -4.95
CA GLN A 146 0.84 14.75 -4.48
C GLN A 146 0.76 14.82 -2.95
N ILE A 147 -0.41 15.16 -2.43
CA ILE A 147 -0.67 15.22 -0.98
C ILE A 147 -1.98 14.48 -0.72
N ASN A 148 -1.97 13.57 0.26
CA ASN A 148 -3.15 12.81 0.66
C ASN A 148 -3.27 12.72 2.18
N LEU A 149 -4.49 12.82 2.68
CA LEU A 149 -4.89 12.41 4.01
C LEU A 149 -5.21 10.92 3.98
N VAL A 150 -4.83 10.20 5.03
CA VAL A 150 -5.12 8.77 5.23
C VAL A 150 -5.94 8.63 6.51
N VAL A 151 -7.07 7.93 6.42
CA VAL A 151 -7.94 7.67 7.57
C VAL A 151 -8.42 6.23 7.51
N ASN A 152 -8.23 5.47 8.61
CA ASN A 152 -8.74 4.11 8.74
C ASN A 152 -9.44 3.94 10.09
N TYR A 153 -10.51 3.17 10.10
CA TYR A 153 -11.20 2.75 11.31
C TYR A 153 -11.43 1.25 11.27
N PHE A 154 -10.82 0.54 12.21
CA PHE A 154 -10.99 -0.90 12.36
C PHE A 154 -11.93 -1.22 13.53
N LYS A 155 -12.83 -2.19 13.32
CA LYS A 155 -13.70 -2.74 14.36
C LYS A 155 -13.83 -4.24 14.19
N GLY A 156 -13.56 -4.98 15.27
CA GLY A 156 -13.79 -6.40 15.36
C GLY A 156 -14.94 -6.73 16.31
N PHE A 157 -15.60 -7.84 16.04
CA PHE A 157 -16.72 -8.38 16.81
C PHE A 157 -16.43 -9.85 17.11
N ASN A 158 -16.37 -10.21 18.38
CA ASN A 158 -16.25 -11.61 18.78
C ASN A 158 -17.59 -12.32 18.54
N LEU A 159 -17.59 -13.34 17.69
CA LEU A 159 -18.79 -14.14 17.39
C LEU A 159 -18.86 -15.38 18.32
N LYS A 160 -17.70 -16.01 18.53
CA LYS A 160 -17.53 -17.20 19.33
C LYS A 160 -16.05 -17.36 19.63
N ASP A 161 -15.68 -18.20 20.59
CA ASP A 161 -14.30 -18.49 20.98
C ASP A 161 -13.34 -18.53 19.79
N ASN A 162 -12.46 -17.53 19.71
CA ASN A 162 -11.49 -17.34 18.63
C ASN A 162 -12.06 -17.19 17.21
N ILE A 163 -13.37 -16.98 17.04
CA ILE A 163 -13.98 -16.64 15.75
C ILE A 163 -14.51 -15.22 15.82
N ASN A 164 -13.97 -14.36 14.97
CA ASN A 164 -14.24 -12.94 15.00
C ASN A 164 -14.66 -12.45 13.61
N PHE A 165 -15.67 -11.58 13.57
CA PHE A 165 -16.00 -10.79 12.40
C PHE A 165 -15.24 -9.47 12.47
N THR A 166 -14.65 -9.04 11.36
CA THR A 166 -13.89 -7.79 11.29
C THR A 166 -14.44 -6.88 10.21
N THR A 167 -14.40 -5.59 10.50
CA THR A 167 -14.68 -4.53 9.54
C THR A 167 -13.59 -3.48 9.61
N GLU A 168 -13.16 -2.97 8.47
CA GLU A 168 -12.27 -1.83 8.39
C GLU A 168 -12.76 -0.88 7.32
N PHE A 169 -13.09 0.33 7.71
CA PHE A 169 -13.29 1.45 6.80
C PHE A 169 -11.95 2.15 6.61
N TYR A 170 -11.58 2.42 5.36
CA TYR A 170 -10.38 3.18 5.03
C TYR A 170 -10.63 4.17 3.91
N SER A 171 -9.88 5.27 3.92
CA SER A 171 -9.99 6.29 2.89
C SER A 171 -8.65 7.00 2.64
N ARG A 172 -8.49 7.45 1.41
CA ARG A 172 -7.48 8.41 1.00
C ARG A 172 -8.16 9.61 0.37
N LEU A 173 -7.80 10.80 0.84
CA LEU A 173 -8.43 12.06 0.41
C LEU A 173 -7.34 13.03 0.03
N GLY A 174 -7.12 13.21 -1.27
CA GLY A 174 -6.06 14.09 -1.74
C GLY A 174 -5.95 14.18 -3.25
N THR A 175 -4.81 14.66 -3.71
CA THR A 175 -4.56 14.91 -5.13
C THR A 175 -4.18 13.64 -5.89
N TYR A 176 -3.58 12.65 -5.21
CA TYR A 176 -3.26 11.36 -5.84
C TYR A 176 -4.47 10.44 -5.92
N GLN A 177 -5.26 10.38 -4.84
CA GLN A 177 -6.48 9.57 -4.81
C GLN A 177 -7.56 10.22 -3.94
N ILE A 178 -8.81 10.13 -4.40
CA ILE A 178 -10.00 10.35 -3.59
C ILE A 178 -10.77 9.04 -3.61
N MET A 179 -10.66 8.27 -2.51
CA MET A 179 -11.25 6.95 -2.43
C MET A 179 -11.72 6.61 -1.02
N ALA A 180 -12.68 5.73 -0.94
CA ALA A 180 -13.11 5.07 0.30
C ALA A 180 -13.25 3.57 0.06
N GLY A 181 -12.89 2.78 1.05
CA GLY A 181 -12.98 1.33 1.01
C GLY A 181 -13.52 0.74 2.30
N LEU A 182 -14.04 -0.46 2.18
CA LEU A 182 -14.55 -1.26 3.28
C LEU A 182 -14.00 -2.68 3.15
N ASN A 183 -13.22 -3.09 4.15
CA ASN A 183 -12.82 -4.48 4.33
C ASN A 183 -13.79 -5.17 5.28
N ILE A 184 -14.22 -6.37 4.93
CA ILE A 184 -14.97 -7.25 5.80
C ILE A 184 -14.34 -8.63 5.80
N GLY A 185 -14.31 -9.29 6.95
CA GLY A 185 -13.68 -10.60 7.02
C GLY A 185 -13.99 -11.38 8.28
N LEU A 186 -13.51 -12.63 8.26
CA LEU A 186 -13.53 -13.54 9.39
C LEU A 186 -12.10 -13.84 9.82
N LEU A 187 -11.85 -13.68 11.12
CA LEU A 187 -10.59 -14.02 11.77
C LEU A 187 -10.82 -15.19 12.70
N ILE A 188 -10.08 -16.27 12.50
CA ILE A 188 -9.94 -17.37 13.46
C ILE A 188 -8.62 -17.13 14.19
N GLY A 189 -8.70 -16.73 15.46
CA GLY A 189 -7.55 -16.34 16.26
C GLY A 189 -7.87 -15.22 17.24
N GLU A 190 -6.83 -14.69 17.88
CA GLU A 190 -6.97 -13.67 18.92
C GLU A 190 -7.15 -12.26 18.33
N LEU A 191 -8.35 -11.69 18.43
CA LEU A 191 -8.73 -10.41 17.84
C LEU A 191 -7.97 -9.21 18.41
N LYS A 192 -7.62 -9.26 19.70
CA LYS A 192 -6.96 -8.16 20.41
C LYS A 192 -5.72 -7.63 19.68
N TRP A 193 -4.93 -8.52 19.10
CA TRP A 193 -3.69 -8.17 18.41
C TRP A 193 -3.91 -7.84 16.94
N PHE A 194 -4.93 -8.42 16.34
CA PHE A 194 -5.28 -8.13 14.95
C PHE A 194 -5.77 -6.68 14.76
N SER A 195 -6.43 -6.11 15.79
CA SER A 195 -6.88 -4.71 15.75
C SER A 195 -5.74 -3.69 15.77
N LEU A 196 -4.53 -4.11 16.10
CA LEU A 196 -3.35 -3.27 16.20
C LEU A 196 -2.44 -3.53 15.02
N SER A 197 -2.70 -2.88 13.91
CA SER A 197 -1.86 -2.84 12.70
C SER A 197 -1.18 -4.16 12.30
N ASN A 198 -1.35 -4.57 11.06
CA ASN A 198 -0.70 -5.75 10.47
C ASN A 198 0.85 -5.71 10.50
N ASN A 199 1.43 -4.59 10.93
CA ASN A 199 2.88 -4.37 10.96
C ASN A 199 3.54 -4.72 12.30
N ILE A 200 2.77 -5.11 13.32
CA ILE A 200 3.35 -5.55 14.57
C ILE A 200 3.29 -7.07 14.62
N ILE A 201 4.45 -7.69 14.52
CA ILE A 201 4.58 -9.11 14.74
C ILE A 201 4.24 -9.37 16.21
N ASN A 202 3.12 -10.02 16.42
CA ASN A 202 2.75 -10.47 17.75
C ASN A 202 3.73 -11.54 18.23
N GLN A 203 4.55 -11.20 19.21
CA GLN A 203 5.51 -12.12 19.83
C GLN A 203 4.87 -13.04 20.87
N SER A 204 3.55 -13.14 20.97
CA SER A 204 2.96 -14.11 21.86
C SER A 204 3.27 -15.51 21.34
N LYS A 205 3.94 -16.30 22.17
CA LYS A 205 4.32 -17.68 21.86
C LYS A 205 3.08 -18.48 21.47
N ASN A 206 3.12 -19.08 20.28
CA ASN A 206 2.19 -20.10 19.79
C ASN A 206 0.79 -19.65 19.34
N ASN A 207 0.58 -18.44 18.89
CA ASN A 207 -0.72 -18.04 18.33
C ASN A 207 -0.70 -18.19 16.79
N PHE A 208 -1.49 -19.10 16.30
CA PHE A 208 -1.84 -19.22 14.90
C PHE A 208 -3.14 -18.45 14.66
N SER A 209 -3.17 -17.63 13.61
CA SER A 209 -4.37 -16.93 13.19
C SER A 209 -4.59 -17.12 11.69
N PHE A 210 -5.83 -17.31 11.30
CA PHE A 210 -6.24 -17.39 9.90
C PHE A 210 -7.27 -16.31 9.62
N TYR A 211 -7.06 -15.56 8.55
CA TYR A 211 -7.96 -14.50 8.10
C TYR A 211 -8.41 -14.74 6.67
N VAL A 212 -9.70 -14.55 6.42
CA VAL A 212 -10.29 -14.49 5.09
C VAL A 212 -11.22 -13.29 5.01
N GLY A 213 -11.12 -12.51 3.96
CA GLY A 213 -11.93 -11.31 3.80
C GLY A 213 -12.04 -10.87 2.35
N THR A 214 -12.81 -9.83 2.14
CA THR A 214 -12.98 -9.15 0.86
C THR A 214 -12.96 -7.65 1.06
N SER A 215 -12.47 -6.93 0.07
CA SER A 215 -12.40 -5.49 0.03
C SER A 215 -13.32 -4.94 -1.06
N GLN A 216 -14.03 -3.87 -0.73
CA GLN A 216 -14.85 -3.08 -1.65
C GLN A 216 -14.32 -1.66 -1.67
N GLU A 217 -13.96 -1.15 -2.82
CA GLU A 217 -13.40 0.19 -2.98
C GLU A 217 -14.23 1.02 -3.95
N TYR A 218 -14.39 2.30 -3.61
CA TYR A 218 -15.00 3.29 -4.47
C TYR A 218 -14.05 4.46 -4.67
N TYR A 219 -13.76 4.77 -5.95
CA TYR A 219 -12.87 5.85 -6.36
C TYR A 219 -13.66 7.00 -6.96
N LEU A 220 -13.49 8.19 -6.40
CA LEU A 220 -13.94 9.44 -7.02
C LEU A 220 -12.87 10.00 -7.97
N HIS A 221 -11.60 9.84 -7.60
CA HIS A 221 -10.46 10.26 -8.38
C HIS A 221 -9.27 9.31 -8.19
N ASP A 222 -8.55 9.07 -9.28
CA ASP A 222 -7.33 8.25 -9.31
C ASP A 222 -6.32 8.85 -10.28
N TYR A 223 -5.35 9.60 -9.75
CA TYR A 223 -4.35 10.35 -10.54
C TYR A 223 -3.62 9.48 -11.56
N LYS A 224 -3.27 8.24 -11.19
CA LYS A 224 -2.53 7.34 -12.08
C LYS A 224 -3.29 6.94 -13.37
N LEU A 225 -4.58 7.24 -13.45
CA LEU A 225 -5.43 7.03 -14.63
C LEU A 225 -5.96 8.33 -15.21
N GLU A 226 -6.45 9.21 -14.33
CA GLU A 226 -7.20 10.40 -14.72
C GLU A 226 -6.32 11.65 -14.85
N GLY A 227 -5.07 11.58 -14.33
CA GLY A 227 -4.19 12.74 -14.27
C GLY A 227 -4.53 13.70 -13.15
N SER A 228 -4.14 14.96 -13.29
CA SER A 228 -4.29 16.00 -12.28
C SER A 228 -5.75 16.44 -12.10
N LEU A 229 -6.12 16.74 -10.85
CA LEU A 229 -7.39 17.43 -10.55
C LEU A 229 -7.42 18.89 -11.01
N PHE A 230 -6.25 19.49 -11.24
CA PHE A 230 -6.13 20.93 -11.47
C PHE A 230 -5.57 21.29 -12.83
N ASN A 231 -4.92 20.36 -13.53
CA ASN A 231 -4.21 20.59 -14.78
C ASN A 231 -4.48 19.48 -15.78
N GLU A 232 -4.82 19.81 -17.00
CA GLU A 232 -4.96 18.88 -18.12
C GLU A 232 -3.62 18.73 -18.86
N ASN A 233 -2.60 18.19 -18.19
CA ASN A 233 -1.24 18.09 -18.74
C ASN A 233 -0.81 16.63 -19.03
N ALA A 234 -1.67 15.66 -18.79
CA ALA A 234 -1.39 14.26 -19.13
C ALA A 234 -1.67 13.99 -20.60
N GLU A 235 -0.69 13.39 -21.29
CA GLU A 235 -0.83 13.00 -22.71
C GLU A 235 -1.82 11.84 -22.89
N LEU A 236 -1.90 10.95 -21.91
CA LEU A 236 -2.79 9.81 -21.91
C LEU A 236 -3.55 9.75 -20.59
N THR A 237 -4.87 9.83 -20.66
CA THR A 237 -5.74 9.63 -19.50
C THR A 237 -6.78 8.56 -19.79
N MET A 238 -7.23 7.89 -18.74
CA MET A 238 -8.26 6.86 -18.81
C MET A 238 -9.25 7.06 -17.67
N LEU A 239 -10.51 6.70 -17.93
CA LEU A 239 -11.51 6.71 -16.86
C LEU A 239 -11.20 5.60 -15.85
N SER A 240 -11.13 5.96 -14.60
CA SER A 240 -10.96 4.97 -13.53
C SER A 240 -12.25 4.13 -13.38
N ASN A 241 -12.07 2.83 -13.15
CA ASN A 241 -13.18 2.03 -12.66
C ASN A 241 -13.54 2.51 -11.26
N LYS A 242 -14.75 3.05 -11.12
CA LYS A 242 -15.21 3.63 -9.84
C LYS A 242 -15.36 2.58 -8.74
N TYR A 243 -15.60 1.31 -9.08
CA TYR A 243 -15.75 0.21 -8.13
C TYR A 243 -14.68 -0.86 -8.35
N ARG A 244 -14.00 -1.25 -7.28
CA ARG A 244 -13.02 -2.34 -7.28
C ARG A 244 -13.30 -3.30 -6.14
N ASN A 245 -13.19 -4.60 -6.42
CA ASN A 245 -13.36 -5.70 -5.47
C ASN A 245 -12.09 -6.52 -5.43
N THR A 246 -11.60 -6.84 -4.24
CA THR A 246 -10.45 -7.72 -4.00
C THR A 246 -10.73 -8.73 -2.90
#